data_787e1547f6d2c1c754616a51b074b03d
#
_entry.id   787e1547f6d2c1c754616a51b074b03d
#
_cell.length_a   1.000
_cell.length_b   1.000
_cell.length_c   1.000
_cell.angle_alpha   90.00
_cell.angle_beta   90.00
_cell.angle_gamma   90.00
#
_symmetry.space_group_name_H-M   'P 1'
#
loop_
_entity.id
_entity.type
_entity.pdbx_description
1 polymer ?
#
loop_
_entity_poly.entity_id
_entity_poly.type
_entity_poly.pdbx_seq_one_letter_code
_entity_poly.pdbx_strand_id
1 'polypeptide(L)'
;VVGSSPEEMIARGFKPIGKDFPVFLHPKTNEEYALARTEKKTGYGYKGFNFFFGKEVTLEQDLSRRDLTINAIAQDEHGNIIDPFNGRGDLAKKVFRHVSDAFIEDPLRSLRLARFHSYEHLEQFTIFKDTKEILKKIANSGEIEKLSPDRFWSEINKGLLSKNSTAFFNQMIELDICKYFMPNLSNPNCGTSDAPDTKWAELQNKNDFPLSNILP
;
A
#
# COMPACT_ATOMS: atom_id res chain seq x y z
N VAL A 1 9.12 -8.74 13.96
CA VAL A 1 10.12 -9.30 14.90
C VAL A 1 11.44 -8.61 14.65
N VAL A 2 12.07 -8.09 15.69
CA VAL A 2 13.40 -7.45 15.68
C VAL A 2 14.41 -8.41 16.32
N GLY A 3 15.66 -8.39 15.85
CA GLY A 3 16.76 -9.15 16.48
C GLY A 3 16.72 -10.65 16.25
N SER A 4 16.02 -11.13 15.21
CA SER A 4 15.95 -12.54 14.84
C SER A 4 16.32 -12.75 13.37
N SER A 5 16.54 -14.00 12.99
CA SER A 5 16.81 -14.40 11.62
C SER A 5 15.79 -15.45 11.12
N PRO A 6 15.68 -15.68 9.79
CA PRO A 6 14.82 -16.71 9.25
C PRO A 6 15.09 -18.09 9.83
N GLU A 7 16.38 -18.44 10.01
CA GLU A 7 16.82 -19.72 10.55
C GLU A 7 16.37 -19.90 12.01
N GLU A 8 16.47 -18.83 12.81
CA GLU A 8 15.99 -18.85 14.20
C GLU A 8 14.47 -18.99 14.29
N MET A 9 13.73 -18.31 13.40
CA MET A 9 12.27 -18.46 13.34
C MET A 9 11.88 -19.91 13.01
N ILE A 10 12.52 -20.50 12.00
CA ILE A 10 12.28 -21.90 11.63
C ILE A 10 12.67 -22.86 12.77
N ALA A 11 13.81 -22.64 13.42
CA ALA A 11 14.25 -23.45 14.55
C ALA A 11 13.27 -23.42 15.74
N ARG A 12 12.53 -22.31 15.90
CA ARG A 12 11.45 -22.16 16.90
C ARG A 12 10.10 -22.73 16.43
N GLY A 13 10.05 -23.36 15.25
CA GLY A 13 8.86 -24.02 14.71
C GLY A 13 7.91 -23.10 13.92
N PHE A 14 8.30 -21.86 13.65
CA PHE A 14 7.50 -20.98 12.79
C PHE A 14 7.55 -21.44 11.34
N LYS A 15 6.43 -21.35 10.62
CA LYS A 15 6.30 -21.80 9.24
C LYS A 15 6.44 -20.62 8.27
N PRO A 16 7.43 -20.60 7.36
CA PRO A 16 7.57 -19.55 6.37
C PRO A 16 6.42 -19.60 5.36
N ILE A 17 5.82 -18.43 5.04
CA ILE A 17 4.71 -18.29 4.07
C ILE A 17 5.04 -17.34 2.94
N GLY A 18 6.01 -16.46 3.10
CA GLY A 18 6.43 -15.51 2.06
C GLY A 18 7.54 -16.09 1.19
N LYS A 19 7.41 -15.95 -0.15
CA LYS A 19 8.50 -16.30 -1.07
C LYS A 19 9.60 -15.23 -1.09
N ASP A 20 9.19 -13.96 -1.08
CA ASP A 20 10.09 -12.82 -1.23
C ASP A 20 10.35 -12.08 0.09
N PHE A 21 9.53 -12.32 1.11
CA PHE A 21 9.61 -11.65 2.40
C PHE A 21 9.63 -12.65 3.55
N PRO A 22 10.42 -12.39 4.59
CA PRO A 22 10.51 -13.27 5.75
C PRO A 22 9.28 -13.10 6.66
N VAL A 23 8.14 -13.59 6.19
CA VAL A 23 6.89 -13.71 6.96
C VAL A 23 6.67 -15.16 7.35
N PHE A 24 6.29 -15.37 8.59
CA PHE A 24 6.13 -16.68 9.20
C PHE A 24 4.79 -16.77 9.93
N LEU A 25 4.22 -17.97 10.00
CA LEU A 25 3.06 -18.27 10.84
C LEU A 25 3.53 -18.87 12.17
N HIS A 26 2.94 -18.38 13.25
CA HIS A 26 3.14 -18.98 14.56
C HIS A 26 2.56 -20.42 14.59
N PRO A 27 3.32 -21.42 15.14
CA PRO A 27 2.96 -22.83 14.99
C PRO A 27 1.64 -23.23 15.64
N LYS A 28 1.14 -22.48 16.61
CA LYS A 28 -0.10 -22.79 17.35
C LYS A 28 -1.24 -21.84 17.02
N THR A 29 -0.95 -20.52 16.87
CA THR A 29 -1.99 -19.48 16.71
C THR A 29 -2.25 -19.12 15.26
N ASN A 30 -1.34 -19.47 14.34
CA ASN A 30 -1.31 -19.05 12.94
C ASN A 30 -1.24 -17.52 12.75
N GLU A 31 -0.86 -16.78 13.76
CA GLU A 31 -0.59 -15.35 13.65
C GLU A 31 0.64 -15.11 12.76
N GLU A 32 0.59 -14.03 11.99
CA GLU A 32 1.70 -13.64 11.10
C GLU A 32 2.80 -12.90 11.86
N TYR A 33 4.01 -13.37 11.69
CA TYR A 33 5.24 -12.78 12.22
C TYR A 33 6.16 -12.41 11.06
N ALA A 34 6.39 -11.11 10.85
CA ALA A 34 7.34 -10.62 9.87
C ALA A 34 8.64 -10.18 10.56
N LEU A 35 9.79 -10.52 10.00
CA LEU A 35 11.06 -9.97 10.44
C LEU A 35 11.16 -8.49 10.05
N ALA A 36 11.75 -7.70 10.95
CA ALA A 36 12.11 -6.32 10.64
C ALA A 36 13.04 -6.29 9.44
N ARG A 37 12.82 -5.34 8.54
CA ARG A 37 13.59 -5.23 7.31
C ARG A 37 13.79 -3.79 6.88
N THR A 38 14.82 -3.57 6.10
CA THR A 38 15.00 -2.36 5.29
C THR A 38 14.79 -2.67 3.83
N GLU A 39 14.45 -1.66 3.06
CA GLU A 39 14.22 -1.74 1.63
C GLU A 39 15.09 -0.69 0.93
N LYS A 40 15.76 -1.09 -0.16
CA LYS A 40 16.54 -0.16 -0.97
C LYS A 40 16.14 -0.32 -2.43
N LYS A 41 15.67 0.76 -3.03
CA LYS A 41 15.37 0.80 -4.46
C LYS A 41 16.66 0.73 -5.27
N THR A 42 16.79 -0.25 -6.15
CA THR A 42 17.94 -0.48 -7.04
C THR A 42 17.54 -0.50 -8.51
N GLY A 43 16.25 -0.39 -8.82
CA GLY A 43 15.72 -0.43 -10.18
C GLY A 43 14.27 0.01 -10.27
N TYR A 44 13.66 -0.21 -11.42
CA TYR A 44 12.27 0.13 -11.68
C TYR A 44 11.31 -0.99 -11.25
N GLY A 45 10.12 -0.59 -10.78
CA GLY A 45 9.05 -1.51 -10.41
C GLY A 45 9.35 -2.34 -9.16
N TYR A 46 8.53 -3.36 -8.91
CA TYR A 46 8.63 -4.21 -7.72
C TYR A 46 9.95 -5.00 -7.62
N LYS A 47 10.46 -5.50 -8.74
CA LYS A 47 11.74 -6.23 -8.79
C LYS A 47 12.97 -5.32 -8.57
N GLY A 48 12.75 -4.01 -8.53
CA GLY A 48 13.79 -3.01 -8.29
C GLY A 48 14.04 -2.73 -6.80
N PHE A 49 13.52 -3.54 -5.86
CA PHE A 49 13.81 -3.41 -4.45
C PHE A 49 14.68 -4.56 -3.96
N ASN A 50 15.76 -4.21 -3.27
CA ASN A 50 16.52 -5.15 -2.46
C ASN A 50 16.04 -5.07 -1.02
N PHE A 51 15.70 -6.21 -0.46
CA PHE A 51 15.26 -6.35 0.92
C PHE A 51 16.44 -6.85 1.77
N PHE A 52 16.68 -6.15 2.85
CA PHE A 52 17.67 -6.57 3.81
C PHE A 52 16.97 -6.81 5.15
N PHE A 53 17.12 -8.01 5.67
CA PHE A 53 16.57 -8.44 6.95
C PHE A 53 17.67 -9.18 7.74
N GLY A 54 17.79 -8.84 9.00
CA GLY A 54 18.83 -9.38 9.86
C GLY A 54 18.65 -8.87 11.29
N LYS A 55 19.46 -9.43 12.20
CA LYS A 55 19.38 -9.09 13.62
C LYS A 55 19.69 -7.64 13.93
N GLU A 56 20.44 -6.99 13.06
CA GLU A 56 20.86 -5.60 13.17
C GLU A 56 19.79 -4.60 12.71
N VAL A 57 18.73 -5.05 12.03
CA VAL A 57 17.66 -4.16 11.61
C VAL A 57 16.83 -3.74 12.81
N THR A 58 16.82 -2.44 13.08
CA THR A 58 16.08 -1.87 14.21
C THR A 58 14.59 -1.74 13.90
N LEU A 59 13.76 -1.62 14.93
CA LEU A 59 12.33 -1.35 14.77
C LEU A 59 12.11 -0.03 14.03
N GLU A 60 12.86 1.02 14.36
CA GLU A 60 12.74 2.33 13.72
C GLU A 60 13.04 2.26 12.22
N GLN A 61 14.05 1.51 11.82
CA GLN A 61 14.37 1.26 10.41
C GLN A 61 13.22 0.54 9.69
N ASP A 62 12.58 -0.46 10.31
CA ASP A 62 11.41 -1.12 9.73
C ASP A 62 10.21 -0.18 9.63
N LEU A 63 9.98 0.65 10.62
CA LEU A 63 8.89 1.63 10.62
C LEU A 63 9.13 2.75 9.60
N SER A 64 10.39 3.17 9.38
CA SER A 64 10.73 4.28 8.47
C SER A 64 10.41 3.99 6.99
N ARG A 65 10.41 2.72 6.59
CA ARG A 65 10.06 2.31 5.21
C ARG A 65 8.58 2.21 4.94
N ARG A 66 7.72 2.36 5.96
CA ARG A 66 6.26 2.27 5.81
C ARG A 66 5.70 3.47 5.06
N ASP A 67 4.45 3.35 4.64
CA ASP A 67 3.79 4.39 3.83
C ASP A 67 3.43 5.64 4.67
N LEU A 68 2.60 5.49 5.69
CA LEU A 68 2.07 6.61 6.46
C LEU A 68 2.50 6.53 7.93
N THR A 69 2.64 7.68 8.57
CA THR A 69 2.99 7.79 10.00
C THR A 69 2.02 7.02 10.88
N ILE A 70 0.73 7.04 10.57
CA ILE A 70 -0.32 6.30 11.27
C ILE A 70 -0.15 4.78 11.17
N ASN A 71 0.56 4.28 10.16
CA ASN A 71 0.91 2.87 9.96
C ASN A 71 2.31 2.53 10.49
N ALA A 72 3.03 3.52 11.01
CA ALA A 72 4.39 3.38 11.55
C ALA A 72 4.44 3.48 13.08
N ILE A 73 3.37 3.05 13.72
CA ILE A 73 3.24 2.92 15.18
C ILE A 73 3.40 1.43 15.51
N ALA A 74 4.12 1.13 16.58
CA ALA A 74 4.26 -0.22 17.09
C ALA A 74 3.91 -0.29 18.58
N GLN A 75 3.68 -1.49 19.08
CA GLN A 75 3.52 -1.77 20.49
C GLN A 75 4.45 -2.92 20.87
N ASP A 76 5.14 -2.80 21.99
CA ASP A 76 5.97 -3.87 22.52
C ASP A 76 5.14 -4.91 23.31
N GLU A 77 5.79 -5.97 23.77
CA GLU A 77 5.16 -7.03 24.57
C GLU A 77 4.65 -6.57 25.95
N HIS A 78 5.13 -5.41 26.42
CA HIS A 78 4.70 -4.80 27.68
C HIS A 78 3.57 -3.79 27.50
N GLY A 79 3.12 -3.58 26.26
CA GLY A 79 2.06 -2.63 25.93
C GLY A 79 2.55 -1.19 25.73
N ASN A 80 3.86 -0.93 25.76
CA ASN A 80 4.40 0.40 25.49
C ASN A 80 4.29 0.74 24.01
N ILE A 81 3.81 1.94 23.72
CA ILE A 81 3.69 2.43 22.36
C ILE A 81 5.01 3.04 21.89
N ILE A 82 5.48 2.59 20.74
CA ILE A 82 6.68 3.07 20.06
C ILE A 82 6.23 3.81 18.81
N ASP A 83 6.40 5.13 18.80
CA ASP A 83 5.90 6.03 17.76
C ASP A 83 6.98 7.05 17.35
N PRO A 84 8.03 6.62 16.63
CA PRO A 84 9.16 7.48 16.30
C PRO A 84 8.79 8.56 15.27
N PHE A 85 7.68 8.41 14.53
CA PHE A 85 7.25 9.32 13.47
C PHE A 85 6.00 10.14 13.82
N ASN A 86 5.61 10.17 15.11
CA ASN A 86 4.46 10.93 15.61
C ASN A 86 3.12 10.56 14.92
N GLY A 87 2.95 9.28 14.61
CA GLY A 87 1.72 8.75 13.98
C GLY A 87 0.48 8.96 14.85
N ARG A 88 0.61 8.89 16.19
CA ARG A 88 -0.48 9.19 17.13
C ARG A 88 -0.94 10.66 17.05
N GLY A 89 0.02 11.57 16.87
CA GLY A 89 -0.29 12.99 16.65
C GLY A 89 -1.03 13.22 15.34
N ASP A 90 -0.65 12.52 14.28
CA ASP A 90 -1.35 12.59 12.99
C ASP A 90 -2.72 11.90 13.03
N LEU A 91 -2.88 10.79 13.77
CA LEU A 91 -4.18 10.18 14.03
C LEU A 91 -5.13 11.16 14.74
N ALA A 92 -4.67 11.82 15.79
CA ALA A 92 -5.48 12.79 16.53
C ALA A 92 -5.90 13.99 15.67
N LYS A 93 -5.03 14.41 14.75
CA LYS A 93 -5.29 15.52 13.81
C LYS A 93 -6.02 15.08 12.55
N LYS A 94 -6.26 13.79 12.39
CA LYS A 94 -6.84 13.18 11.17
C LYS A 94 -6.06 13.57 9.91
N VAL A 95 -4.76 13.27 9.89
CA VAL A 95 -3.84 13.64 8.80
C VAL A 95 -3.14 12.41 8.25
N PHE A 96 -3.16 12.25 6.94
CA PHE A 96 -2.30 11.33 6.21
C PHE A 96 -0.96 12.02 5.90
N ARG A 97 0.08 11.59 6.60
CA ARG A 97 1.46 12.04 6.39
C ARG A 97 2.33 10.85 6.02
N HIS A 98 3.15 10.99 4.98
CA HIS A 98 4.18 10.00 4.66
C HIS A 98 5.25 9.93 5.75
N VAL A 99 5.86 8.76 5.93
CA VAL A 99 6.87 8.55 6.97
C VAL A 99 8.21 9.18 6.60
N SER A 100 8.65 8.99 5.35
CA SER A 100 9.96 9.42 4.87
C SER A 100 9.93 9.67 3.36
N ASP A 101 11.01 10.27 2.82
CA ASP A 101 11.17 10.52 1.39
C ASP A 101 11.14 9.22 0.55
N ALA A 102 11.44 8.06 1.15
CA ALA A 102 11.28 6.76 0.51
C ALA A 102 9.82 6.44 0.10
N PHE A 103 8.85 7.25 0.52
CA PHE A 103 7.46 7.14 0.07
C PHE A 103 7.35 7.21 -1.47
N ILE A 104 8.14 8.06 -2.12
CA ILE A 104 8.13 8.23 -3.58
C ILE A 104 8.62 6.99 -4.35
N GLU A 105 9.37 6.11 -3.69
CA GLU A 105 10.00 4.96 -4.34
C GLU A 105 8.99 3.87 -4.76
N ASP A 106 7.84 3.78 -4.10
CA ASP A 106 6.77 2.83 -4.45
C ASP A 106 5.50 3.57 -4.87
N PRO A 107 5.22 3.69 -6.19
CA PRO A 107 4.03 4.40 -6.70
C PRO A 107 2.71 3.79 -6.22
N LEU A 108 2.70 2.51 -5.81
CA LEU A 108 1.50 1.85 -5.26
C LEU A 108 0.99 2.54 -3.99
N ARG A 109 1.85 3.26 -3.26
CA ARG A 109 1.48 4.00 -2.05
C ARG A 109 0.44 5.08 -2.32
N SER A 110 0.41 5.64 -3.54
CA SER A 110 -0.63 6.59 -3.95
C SER A 110 -2.03 5.94 -4.02
N LEU A 111 -2.12 4.73 -4.57
CA LEU A 111 -3.35 3.94 -4.60
C LEU A 111 -3.77 3.49 -3.19
N ARG A 112 -2.81 3.08 -2.37
CA ARG A 112 -3.04 2.72 -0.96
C ARG A 112 -3.62 3.90 -0.17
N LEU A 113 -3.08 5.11 -0.37
CA LEU A 113 -3.60 6.32 0.30
C LEU A 113 -5.03 6.61 -0.16
N ALA A 114 -5.33 6.53 -1.46
CA ALA A 114 -6.70 6.67 -1.97
C ALA A 114 -7.64 5.64 -1.32
N ARG A 115 -7.20 4.38 -1.18
CA ARG A 115 -7.97 3.33 -0.51
C ARG A 115 -8.18 3.63 0.98
N PHE A 116 -7.22 4.21 1.68
CA PHE A 116 -7.42 4.58 3.09
C PHE A 116 -8.55 5.60 3.26
N HIS A 117 -8.74 6.52 2.33
CA HIS A 117 -9.89 7.43 2.32
C HIS A 117 -11.24 6.72 2.19
N SER A 118 -11.28 5.50 1.66
CA SER A 118 -12.52 4.72 1.54
C SER A 118 -12.92 4.01 2.83
N TYR A 119 -12.07 4.04 3.84
CA TYR A 119 -12.40 3.47 5.14
C TYR A 119 -13.16 4.48 6.00
N GLU A 120 -14.33 4.10 6.50
CA GLU A 120 -15.25 4.94 7.26
C GLU A 120 -14.58 5.73 8.40
N HIS A 121 -13.66 5.07 9.13
CA HIS A 121 -12.93 5.70 10.23
C HIS A 121 -11.79 6.62 9.78
N LEU A 122 -11.44 6.63 8.51
CA LEU A 122 -10.38 7.46 7.92
C LEU A 122 -10.91 8.47 6.88
N GLU A 123 -12.21 8.47 6.59
CA GLU A 123 -12.84 9.33 5.59
C GLU A 123 -12.59 10.84 5.83
N GLN A 124 -12.53 11.25 7.11
CA GLN A 124 -12.32 12.64 7.49
C GLN A 124 -10.84 13.07 7.49
N PHE A 125 -9.93 12.16 7.12
CA PHE A 125 -8.51 12.49 7.11
C PHE A 125 -8.17 13.38 5.92
N THR A 126 -7.28 14.35 6.15
CA THR A 126 -6.74 15.23 5.11
C THR A 126 -5.31 14.84 4.76
N ILE A 127 -4.90 15.05 3.53
CA ILE A 127 -3.53 14.77 3.12
C ILE A 127 -2.63 15.94 3.51
N PHE A 128 -1.55 15.66 4.23
CA PHE A 128 -0.55 16.67 4.60
C PHE A 128 0.08 17.31 3.35
N LYS A 129 0.37 18.61 3.43
CA LYS A 129 0.86 19.39 2.28
C LYS A 129 2.04 18.73 1.56
N ASP A 130 3.07 18.36 2.28
CA ASP A 130 4.29 17.79 1.69
C ASP A 130 4.00 16.39 1.08
N THR A 131 3.10 15.62 1.71
CA THR A 131 2.62 14.35 1.14
C THR A 131 1.88 14.55 -0.17
N LYS A 132 1.05 15.62 -0.25
CA LYS A 132 0.35 15.98 -1.48
C LYS A 132 1.33 16.32 -2.61
N GLU A 133 2.42 16.98 -2.31
CA GLU A 133 3.48 17.29 -3.28
C GLU A 133 4.21 16.05 -3.78
N ILE A 134 4.51 15.10 -2.89
CA ILE A 134 5.11 13.81 -3.28
C ILE A 134 4.15 13.01 -4.16
N LEU A 135 2.87 12.95 -3.81
CA LEU A 135 1.85 12.27 -4.62
C LEU A 135 1.74 12.85 -6.04
N LYS A 136 1.80 14.17 -6.18
CA LYS A 136 1.87 14.83 -7.50
C LYS A 136 3.11 14.44 -8.29
N LYS A 137 4.27 14.33 -7.63
CA LYS A 137 5.51 13.86 -8.29
C LYS A 137 5.33 12.41 -8.76
N ILE A 138 4.75 11.52 -7.94
CA ILE A 138 4.45 10.14 -8.33
C ILE A 138 3.51 10.12 -9.54
N ALA A 139 2.41 10.88 -9.51
CA ALA A 139 1.45 10.95 -10.60
C ALA A 139 2.04 11.45 -11.92
N ASN A 140 3.10 12.23 -11.88
CA ASN A 140 3.78 12.79 -13.08
C ASN A 140 5.03 12.00 -13.49
N SER A 141 5.44 10.99 -12.73
CA SER A 141 6.68 10.24 -12.98
C SER A 141 6.58 9.17 -14.08
N GLY A 142 5.35 8.75 -14.45
CA GLY A 142 5.12 7.57 -15.29
C GLY A 142 5.41 6.23 -14.60
N GLU A 143 5.79 6.24 -13.32
CA GLU A 143 6.09 5.01 -12.56
C GLU A 143 4.83 4.19 -12.26
N ILE A 144 3.65 4.83 -12.20
CA ILE A 144 2.37 4.16 -11.97
C ILE A 144 2.06 3.15 -13.09
N GLU A 145 2.42 3.47 -14.33
CA GLU A 145 2.23 2.58 -15.49
C GLU A 145 3.09 1.32 -15.41
N LYS A 146 4.18 1.38 -14.64
CA LYS A 146 5.13 0.27 -14.46
C LYS A 146 4.77 -0.64 -13.28
N LEU A 147 3.69 -0.34 -12.56
CA LEU A 147 3.18 -1.21 -11.52
C LEU A 147 2.79 -2.57 -12.10
N SER A 148 3.11 -3.64 -11.37
CA SER A 148 2.64 -4.96 -11.75
C SER A 148 1.10 -5.02 -11.67
N PRO A 149 0.44 -5.64 -12.67
CA PRO A 149 -1.02 -5.73 -12.69
C PRO A 149 -1.60 -6.31 -11.39
N ASP A 150 -0.98 -7.35 -10.83
CA ASP A 150 -1.47 -8.00 -9.60
C ASP A 150 -1.50 -7.06 -8.40
N ARG A 151 -0.41 -6.27 -8.19
CA ARG A 151 -0.35 -5.30 -7.10
C ARG A 151 -1.36 -4.19 -7.29
N PHE A 152 -1.48 -3.69 -8.52
CA PHE A 152 -2.43 -2.66 -8.88
C PHE A 152 -3.86 -3.13 -8.63
N TRP A 153 -4.26 -4.27 -9.21
CA TRP A 153 -5.60 -4.84 -9.05
C TRP A 153 -5.94 -5.19 -7.60
N SER A 154 -4.96 -5.63 -6.82
CA SER A 154 -5.17 -5.87 -5.39
C SER A 154 -5.66 -4.62 -4.66
N GLU A 155 -5.08 -3.44 -4.94
CA GLU A 155 -5.51 -2.18 -4.29
C GLU A 155 -6.86 -1.69 -4.85
N ILE A 156 -7.08 -1.80 -6.17
CA ILE A 156 -8.37 -1.47 -6.81
C ILE A 156 -9.50 -2.32 -6.23
N ASN A 157 -9.32 -3.63 -6.16
CA ASN A 157 -10.35 -4.53 -5.62
C ASN A 157 -10.69 -4.19 -4.16
N LYS A 158 -9.67 -3.93 -3.33
CA LYS A 158 -9.90 -3.51 -1.94
C LYS A 158 -10.65 -2.17 -1.84
N GLY A 159 -10.35 -1.22 -2.73
CA GLY A 159 -11.06 0.05 -2.81
C GLY A 159 -12.51 -0.10 -3.27
N LEU A 160 -12.76 -0.94 -4.30
CA LEU A 160 -14.09 -1.25 -4.79
C LEU A 160 -14.98 -1.96 -3.77
N LEU A 161 -14.40 -2.89 -3.01
CA LEU A 161 -15.10 -3.67 -1.98
C LEU A 161 -15.24 -2.91 -0.64
N SER A 162 -14.68 -1.70 -0.54
CA SER A 162 -14.85 -0.88 0.66
C SER A 162 -16.27 -0.30 0.75
N LYS A 163 -16.73 0.02 1.96
CA LYS A 163 -18.04 0.63 2.17
C LYS A 163 -18.23 1.96 1.44
N ASN A 164 -17.17 2.71 1.23
CA ASN A 164 -17.18 3.99 0.54
C ASN A 164 -16.25 3.96 -0.69
N SER A 165 -16.60 3.14 -1.68
CA SER A 165 -15.85 3.06 -2.94
C SER A 165 -15.82 4.39 -3.71
N THR A 166 -16.85 5.22 -3.56
CA THR A 166 -16.90 6.56 -4.16
C THR A 166 -15.76 7.44 -3.65
N ALA A 167 -15.47 7.43 -2.35
CA ALA A 167 -14.34 8.20 -1.79
C ALA A 167 -13.00 7.72 -2.36
N PHE A 168 -12.83 6.41 -2.60
CA PHE A 168 -11.66 5.85 -3.26
C PHE A 168 -11.45 6.46 -4.65
N PHE A 169 -12.48 6.43 -5.50
CA PHE A 169 -12.38 6.97 -6.85
C PHE A 169 -12.20 8.48 -6.87
N ASN A 170 -12.92 9.21 -6.03
CA ASN A 170 -12.76 10.66 -5.92
C ASN A 170 -11.30 11.03 -5.55
N GLN A 171 -10.71 10.27 -4.63
CA GLN A 171 -9.33 10.50 -4.24
C GLN A 171 -8.35 10.16 -5.38
N MET A 172 -8.59 9.10 -6.16
CA MET A 172 -7.79 8.77 -7.33
C MET A 172 -7.88 9.86 -8.41
N ILE A 173 -9.05 10.47 -8.60
CA ILE A 173 -9.24 11.60 -9.51
C ILE A 173 -8.48 12.83 -9.00
N GLU A 174 -8.64 13.19 -7.73
CA GLU A 174 -7.93 14.33 -7.10
C GLU A 174 -6.40 14.19 -7.20
N LEU A 175 -5.88 12.98 -7.09
CA LEU A 175 -4.46 12.68 -7.20
C LEU A 175 -3.97 12.51 -8.65
N ASP A 176 -4.85 12.68 -9.64
CA ASP A 176 -4.55 12.51 -11.07
C ASP A 176 -4.01 11.11 -11.44
N ILE A 177 -4.46 10.08 -10.70
CA ILE A 177 -4.06 8.68 -10.90
C ILE A 177 -4.99 7.99 -11.91
N CYS A 178 -6.25 8.37 -11.97
CA CYS A 178 -7.25 7.77 -12.86
C CYS A 178 -6.86 7.84 -14.34
N LYS A 179 -6.13 8.86 -14.75
CA LYS A 179 -5.69 9.03 -16.16
C LYS A 179 -4.94 7.83 -16.73
N TYR A 180 -4.25 7.07 -15.90
CA TYR A 180 -3.47 5.91 -16.31
C TYR A 180 -4.31 4.67 -16.58
N PHE A 181 -5.49 4.58 -15.98
CA PHE A 181 -6.33 3.37 -16.00
C PHE A 181 -7.71 3.61 -16.60
N MET A 182 -8.21 4.82 -16.42
CA MET A 182 -9.53 5.24 -16.89
C MET A 182 -9.43 6.66 -17.49
N PRO A 183 -8.76 6.82 -18.62
CA PRO A 183 -8.50 8.14 -19.21
C PRO A 183 -9.78 8.94 -19.47
N ASN A 184 -10.90 8.26 -19.70
CA ASN A 184 -12.21 8.90 -19.92
C ASN A 184 -12.85 9.45 -18.65
N LEU A 185 -12.52 8.93 -17.45
CA LEU A 185 -13.01 9.47 -16.16
C LEU A 185 -12.24 10.72 -15.71
N SER A 186 -11.06 10.93 -16.25
CA SER A 186 -10.22 12.09 -15.94
C SER A 186 -10.63 13.34 -16.76
N ASN A 187 -11.55 13.20 -17.71
CA ASN A 187 -12.02 14.30 -18.52
C ASN A 187 -13.26 14.95 -17.89
N PRO A 188 -13.19 16.20 -17.37
CA PRO A 188 -14.33 16.89 -16.79
C PRO A 188 -15.49 17.13 -17.77
N ASN A 189 -15.27 16.91 -19.09
CA ASN A 189 -16.27 17.02 -20.14
C ASN A 189 -16.88 15.67 -20.54
N CYS A 190 -16.61 14.59 -19.81
CA CYS A 190 -17.26 13.29 -20.08
C CYS A 190 -18.73 13.38 -19.68
N GLY A 191 -19.51 13.97 -20.56
CA GLY A 191 -20.98 13.92 -20.53
C GLY A 191 -21.43 12.45 -20.71
N THR A 192 -22.42 12.11 -19.97
CA THR A 192 -23.09 10.83 -19.69
C THR A 192 -23.52 9.95 -20.89
N SER A 193 -22.91 10.05 -22.07
CA SER A 193 -23.40 9.34 -23.26
C SER A 193 -22.56 8.18 -23.81
N ASP A 194 -21.29 8.03 -23.37
CA ASP A 194 -20.46 6.93 -23.88
C ASP A 194 -19.92 6.08 -22.74
N ALA A 195 -20.61 5.00 -22.45
CA ALA A 195 -20.15 3.97 -21.54
C ALA A 195 -18.81 3.36 -22.04
N PRO A 196 -17.82 3.12 -21.18
CA PRO A 196 -16.53 2.60 -21.58
C PRO A 196 -16.58 1.07 -21.76
N ASP A 197 -17.34 0.57 -22.73
CA ASP A 197 -17.53 -0.87 -22.93
C ASP A 197 -16.35 -1.59 -23.62
N THR A 198 -15.44 -0.86 -24.27
CA THR A 198 -14.46 -1.53 -25.14
C THR A 198 -13.14 -1.88 -24.48
N LYS A 199 -12.62 -1.05 -23.58
CA LYS A 199 -11.30 -1.30 -22.97
C LYS A 199 -11.35 -2.27 -21.78
N TRP A 200 -12.47 -2.29 -21.06
CA TRP A 200 -12.73 -3.31 -20.02
C TRP A 200 -12.90 -4.70 -20.62
N ALA A 201 -13.59 -4.81 -21.75
CA ALA A 201 -13.74 -6.07 -22.47
C ALA A 201 -12.39 -6.58 -23.01
N GLU A 202 -11.50 -5.70 -23.48
CA GLU A 202 -10.15 -6.08 -23.92
C GLU A 202 -9.23 -6.51 -22.77
N LEU A 203 -9.37 -5.91 -21.58
CA LEU A 203 -8.62 -6.32 -20.39
C LEU A 203 -9.14 -7.63 -19.80
N GLN A 204 -10.45 -7.87 -19.86
CA GLN A 204 -11.07 -9.14 -19.50
C GLN A 204 -10.65 -10.28 -20.45
N ASN A 205 -10.51 -10.01 -21.75
CA ASN A 205 -10.11 -11.00 -22.74
C ASN A 205 -8.61 -11.33 -22.73
N LYS A 206 -7.76 -10.49 -22.14
CA LYS A 206 -6.30 -10.73 -22.04
C LYS A 206 -5.86 -11.46 -20.77
N ASN A 207 -6.71 -11.51 -19.77
CA ASN A 207 -6.44 -12.25 -18.53
C ASN A 207 -7.67 -13.11 -18.26
N ASP A 208 -7.50 -14.43 -18.30
CA ASP A 208 -8.45 -15.42 -17.81
C ASP A 208 -8.73 -15.24 -16.30
N PHE A 209 -9.44 -14.17 -15.94
CA PHE A 209 -9.95 -13.97 -14.59
C PHE A 209 -11.43 -14.36 -14.56
N PRO A 210 -11.77 -15.52 -14.00
CA PRO A 210 -13.17 -15.90 -13.82
C PRO A 210 -13.76 -15.04 -12.69
N LEU A 211 -14.71 -14.17 -13.03
CA LEU A 211 -15.57 -13.45 -12.09
C LEU A 211 -16.36 -14.36 -11.14
N SER A 212 -16.40 -15.68 -11.42
CA SER A 212 -17.07 -16.69 -10.62
C SER A 212 -16.48 -16.92 -9.22
N ASN A 213 -15.30 -16.37 -8.92
CA ASN A 213 -14.64 -16.53 -7.61
C ASN A 213 -14.76 -15.29 -6.70
N ILE A 214 -15.56 -14.27 -7.06
CA ILE A 214 -15.66 -13.00 -6.34
C ILE A 214 -17.00 -12.82 -5.59
N LEU A 215 -17.98 -13.68 -5.84
CA LEU A 215 -19.24 -13.68 -5.10
C LEU A 215 -19.36 -14.93 -4.21
N PRO A 216 -19.74 -14.76 -2.93
CA PRO A 216 -19.98 -15.88 -2.03
C PRO A 216 -21.16 -16.73 -2.44
#